data_322622761e31761e2010a0603e4f8d9a
#
_entry.id   322622761e31761e2010a0603e4f8d9a
#
_cell.length_a   1.000
_cell.length_b   1.000
_cell.length_c   1.000
_cell.angle_alpha   90.00
_cell.angle_beta   90.00
_cell.angle_gamma   90.00
#
_symmetry.space_group_name_H-M   'P 1'
#
loop_
_entity.id
_entity.type
_entity.pdbx_description
1 polymer ?
#
loop_
_entity_poly.entity_id
_entity_poly.type
_entity_poly.pdbx_seq_one_letter_code
_entity_poly.pdbx_strand_id
1 'polypeptide(L)'
;ECLPEETNRRIVDVISDVNLCYSEHARRYLNASGVAKERTYVTGSPMAEVLHENLSEIESSDIHQRLHLQKGKYIDTEKNFLSLFSAVNAMAEKYDMPILYSCHPRSRKRLESSGFALDRRVIQHEPLGFHDYNCLQMNAYAVVSDSGTLPEESSFFTSVGHPFPAVCIRTSTERPEALDKGIFVLAGIDGKSLLQAVDTAVEMNRNEDDGLPVPNYTDENVSAKVVKLIQSYTGVVNKMVWRK
;
A
#
# COMPACT_ATOMS: atom_id res chain seq x y z
N GLU A 1 -1.04 6.16 -18.30
CA GLU A 1 -0.09 5.05 -18.19
C GLU A 1 -0.27 4.10 -19.36
N CYS A 2 0.84 3.69 -19.99
CA CYS A 2 0.81 2.78 -21.14
C CYS A 2 1.00 1.32 -20.70
N LEU A 3 0.24 0.87 -19.70
CA LEU A 3 0.27 -0.52 -19.27
C LEU A 3 -0.90 -1.30 -19.89
N PRO A 4 -0.70 -2.55 -20.32
CA PRO A 4 -1.80 -3.39 -20.81
C PRO A 4 -2.96 -3.50 -19.83
N GLU A 5 -2.66 -3.47 -18.53
CA GLU A 5 -3.61 -3.49 -17.43
C GLU A 5 -4.54 -2.26 -17.43
N GLU A 6 -4.05 -1.08 -17.74
CA GLU A 6 -4.88 0.13 -17.82
C GLU A 6 -5.93 0.04 -18.92
N THR A 7 -5.57 -0.52 -20.07
CA THR A 7 -6.54 -0.77 -21.14
C THR A 7 -7.64 -1.72 -20.70
N ASN A 8 -7.27 -2.81 -20.01
CA ASN A 8 -8.23 -3.76 -19.48
C ASN A 8 -9.15 -3.12 -18.42
N ARG A 9 -8.61 -2.32 -17.52
CA ARG A 9 -9.38 -1.58 -16.50
C ARG A 9 -10.42 -0.68 -17.16
N ARG A 10 -10.03 0.13 -18.17
CA ARG A 10 -10.96 1.00 -18.92
C ARG A 10 -12.05 0.23 -19.64
N ILE A 11 -11.74 -0.92 -20.22
CA ILE A 11 -12.75 -1.77 -20.84
C ILE A 11 -13.76 -2.22 -19.78
N VAL A 12 -13.30 -2.72 -18.64
CA VAL A 12 -14.16 -3.16 -17.54
C VAL A 12 -15.04 -2.03 -17.03
N ASP A 13 -14.48 -0.82 -16.83
CA ASP A 13 -15.23 0.34 -16.36
C ASP A 13 -16.40 0.69 -17.30
N VAL A 14 -16.19 0.60 -18.61
CA VAL A 14 -17.20 0.94 -19.63
C VAL A 14 -18.29 -0.13 -19.76
N ILE A 15 -17.90 -1.42 -19.74
CA ILE A 15 -18.86 -2.52 -19.93
C ILE A 15 -19.60 -2.93 -18.67
N SER A 16 -19.16 -2.45 -17.49
CA SER A 16 -19.82 -2.72 -16.21
C SER A 16 -21.11 -1.94 -16.08
N ASP A 17 -22.18 -2.60 -15.63
CA ASP A 17 -23.45 -1.95 -15.33
C ASP A 17 -23.37 -1.03 -14.11
N VAL A 18 -22.52 -1.38 -13.13
CA VAL A 18 -22.26 -0.62 -11.91
C VAL A 18 -20.79 -0.69 -11.56
N ASN A 19 -20.19 0.46 -11.23
CA ASN A 19 -18.81 0.58 -10.78
C ASN A 19 -18.76 0.93 -9.29
N LEU A 20 -17.97 0.18 -8.51
CA LEU A 20 -17.75 0.40 -7.09
C LEU A 20 -16.33 0.97 -6.90
N CYS A 21 -16.27 2.20 -6.41
CA CYS A 21 -15.04 2.96 -6.28
C CYS A 21 -14.54 2.93 -4.83
N TYR A 22 -13.23 2.90 -4.65
CA TYR A 22 -12.62 3.01 -3.32
C TYR A 22 -12.75 4.41 -2.73
N SER A 23 -12.70 5.44 -3.58
CA SER A 23 -12.69 6.83 -3.12
C SER A 23 -13.57 7.72 -4.00
N GLU A 24 -13.91 8.90 -3.48
CA GLU A 24 -14.55 9.95 -4.25
C GLU A 24 -13.69 10.42 -5.43
N HIS A 25 -12.36 10.39 -5.27
CA HIS A 25 -11.42 10.70 -6.34
C HIS A 25 -11.60 9.73 -7.53
N ALA A 26 -11.62 8.43 -7.27
CA ALA A 26 -11.84 7.41 -8.29
C ALA A 26 -13.21 7.58 -8.99
N ARG A 27 -14.29 7.88 -8.22
CA ARG A 27 -15.60 8.17 -8.80
C ARG A 27 -15.58 9.36 -9.74
N ARG A 28 -14.89 10.45 -9.38
CA ARG A 28 -14.76 11.63 -10.24
C ARG A 28 -14.03 11.31 -11.54
N TYR A 29 -13.01 10.47 -11.48
CA TYR A 29 -12.29 9.99 -12.66
C TYR A 29 -13.21 9.23 -13.61
N LEU A 30 -14.00 8.27 -13.10
CA LEU A 30 -14.95 7.52 -13.90
C LEU A 30 -16.00 8.44 -14.55
N ASN A 31 -16.56 9.37 -13.78
CA ASN A 31 -17.53 10.32 -14.29
C ASN A 31 -16.95 11.23 -15.38
N ALA A 32 -15.70 11.69 -15.20
CA ALA A 32 -14.99 12.47 -16.21
C ALA A 32 -14.68 11.65 -17.48
N SER A 33 -14.56 10.34 -17.37
CA SER A 33 -14.36 9.40 -18.47
C SER A 33 -15.69 9.01 -19.18
N GLY A 34 -16.82 9.57 -18.74
CA GLY A 34 -18.13 9.35 -19.36
C GLY A 34 -18.97 8.23 -18.72
N VAL A 35 -18.51 7.62 -17.62
CA VAL A 35 -19.34 6.69 -16.86
C VAL A 35 -20.43 7.43 -16.10
N ALA A 36 -21.67 6.99 -16.20
CA ALA A 36 -22.81 7.69 -15.62
C ALA A 36 -22.75 7.74 -14.09
N LYS A 37 -23.14 8.88 -13.50
CA LYS A 37 -23.09 9.11 -12.04
C LYS A 37 -23.93 8.12 -11.26
N GLU A 38 -25.09 7.77 -11.78
CA GLU A 38 -26.03 6.81 -11.20
C GLU A 38 -25.55 5.37 -11.25
N ARG A 39 -24.39 5.13 -11.87
CA ARG A 39 -23.74 3.80 -11.96
C ARG A 39 -22.43 3.72 -11.21
N THR A 40 -22.05 4.77 -10.48
CA THR A 40 -20.80 4.84 -9.75
C THR A 40 -21.05 5.13 -8.27
N TYR A 41 -20.59 4.22 -7.41
CA TYR A 41 -20.77 4.30 -5.96
C TYR A 41 -19.44 4.24 -5.25
N VAL A 42 -19.29 5.01 -4.18
CA VAL A 42 -18.10 4.93 -3.32
C VAL A 42 -18.40 3.97 -2.17
N THR A 43 -17.67 2.86 -2.13
CA THR A 43 -17.76 1.85 -1.07
C THR A 43 -16.69 1.99 -0.01
N GLY A 44 -15.57 2.59 -0.35
CA GLY A 44 -14.35 2.55 0.44
C GLY A 44 -13.42 1.42 0.00
N SER A 45 -12.20 1.42 0.50
CA SER A 45 -11.26 0.31 0.32
C SER A 45 -11.58 -0.83 1.29
N PRO A 46 -11.65 -2.09 0.82
CA PRO A 46 -11.87 -3.23 1.71
C PRO A 46 -10.68 -3.52 2.63
N MET A 47 -9.51 -2.91 2.41
CA MET A 47 -8.31 -3.16 3.19
C MET A 47 -8.50 -2.80 4.66
N ALA A 48 -9.17 -1.68 4.96
CA ALA A 48 -9.42 -1.25 6.34
C ALA A 48 -10.27 -2.28 7.13
N GLU A 49 -11.33 -2.81 6.50
CA GLU A 49 -12.17 -3.84 7.09
C GLU A 49 -11.37 -5.11 7.40
N VAL A 50 -10.52 -5.56 6.47
CA VAL A 50 -9.66 -6.73 6.67
C VAL A 50 -8.61 -6.50 7.76
N LEU A 51 -7.97 -5.34 7.78
CA LEU A 51 -6.96 -5.01 8.80
C LEU A 51 -7.61 -4.88 10.17
N HIS A 52 -8.77 -4.24 10.26
CA HIS A 52 -9.51 -4.10 11.51
C HIS A 52 -9.92 -5.44 12.11
N GLU A 53 -10.48 -6.33 11.29
CA GLU A 53 -10.88 -7.68 11.72
C GLU A 53 -9.69 -8.52 12.21
N ASN A 54 -8.48 -8.26 11.72
CA ASN A 54 -7.26 -9.00 12.07
C ASN A 54 -6.32 -8.23 13.01
N LEU A 55 -6.71 -7.05 13.49
CA LEU A 55 -5.80 -6.17 14.24
C LEU A 55 -5.24 -6.85 15.51
N SER A 56 -6.08 -7.56 16.25
CA SER A 56 -5.67 -8.31 17.46
C SER A 56 -4.60 -9.36 17.18
N GLU A 57 -4.74 -10.11 16.10
CA GLU A 57 -3.77 -11.12 15.67
C GLU A 57 -2.48 -10.49 15.15
N ILE A 58 -2.59 -9.34 14.47
CA ILE A 58 -1.44 -8.55 14.01
C ILE A 58 -0.64 -8.06 15.22
N GLU A 59 -1.28 -7.45 16.20
CA GLU A 59 -0.62 -6.92 17.41
C GLU A 59 0.02 -8.01 18.26
N SER A 60 -0.59 -9.20 18.31
CA SER A 60 -0.12 -10.34 19.09
C SER A 60 0.94 -11.21 18.42
N SER A 61 1.32 -10.90 17.17
CA SER A 61 2.33 -11.67 16.43
C SER A 61 3.69 -11.67 17.16
N ASP A 62 4.31 -12.84 17.24
CA ASP A 62 5.63 -13.07 17.84
C ASP A 62 6.80 -12.85 16.84
N ILE A 63 6.52 -12.30 15.67
CA ILE A 63 7.49 -12.15 14.57
C ILE A 63 8.76 -11.39 14.99
N HIS A 64 8.62 -10.38 15.84
CA HIS A 64 9.78 -9.64 16.35
C HIS A 64 10.72 -10.51 17.16
N GLN A 65 10.20 -11.44 17.96
CA GLN A 65 11.01 -12.40 18.71
C GLN A 65 11.68 -13.40 17.75
N ARG A 66 10.93 -13.92 16.78
CA ARG A 66 11.45 -14.89 15.78
C ARG A 66 12.57 -14.30 14.92
N LEU A 67 12.51 -13.03 14.59
CA LEU A 67 13.53 -12.35 13.80
C LEU A 67 14.56 -11.56 14.63
N HIS A 68 14.50 -11.64 15.97
CA HIS A 68 15.39 -10.93 16.91
C HIS A 68 15.41 -9.39 16.67
N LEU A 69 14.24 -8.81 16.40
CA LEU A 69 14.07 -7.39 16.09
C LEU A 69 13.50 -6.61 17.27
N GLN A 70 13.79 -5.31 17.30
CA GLN A 70 13.16 -4.35 18.20
C GLN A 70 12.21 -3.44 17.43
N LYS A 71 11.01 -3.22 17.96
CA LYS A 71 10.03 -2.30 17.39
C LYS A 71 10.64 -0.90 17.19
N GLY A 72 10.39 -0.28 16.06
CA GLY A 72 10.93 1.03 15.70
C GLY A 72 12.44 1.07 15.43
N LYS A 73 13.13 -0.07 15.34
CA LYS A 73 14.58 -0.17 15.13
C LYS A 73 14.95 -1.01 13.89
N TYR A 74 14.13 -0.98 12.87
CA TYR A 74 14.38 -1.59 11.57
C TYR A 74 13.57 -0.88 10.49
N ILE A 75 14.05 -0.96 9.26
CA ILE A 75 13.30 -0.51 8.08
C ILE A 75 12.77 -1.75 7.36
N ASP A 76 11.48 -1.76 7.06
CA ASP A 76 10.86 -2.79 6.23
C ASP A 76 10.86 -2.35 4.76
N THR A 77 11.33 -3.23 3.87
CA THR A 77 11.38 -2.92 2.44
C THR A 77 10.99 -4.12 1.58
N GLU A 78 10.14 -3.84 0.60
CA GLU A 78 9.70 -4.81 -0.40
C GLU A 78 9.92 -4.23 -1.79
N LYS A 79 10.89 -4.76 -2.56
CA LYS A 79 11.05 -4.46 -3.99
C LYS A 79 11.96 -5.39 -4.78
N ASN A 80 11.75 -5.42 -6.10
CA ASN A 80 12.30 -6.39 -7.04
C ASN A 80 13.30 -5.85 -8.09
N PHE A 81 14.01 -4.72 -7.89
CA PHE A 81 14.91 -4.13 -8.88
C PHE A 81 16.38 -4.08 -8.46
N LEU A 82 17.29 -4.41 -9.40
CA LEU A 82 18.75 -4.41 -9.18
C LEU A 82 19.31 -3.04 -8.78
N SER A 83 18.78 -1.94 -9.30
CA SER A 83 19.19 -0.58 -8.93
C SER A 83 18.91 -0.23 -7.47
N LEU A 84 18.08 -1.02 -6.79
CA LEU A 84 17.70 -0.77 -5.42
C LEU A 84 18.63 -1.46 -4.40
N PHE A 85 19.38 -2.48 -4.78
CA PHE A 85 20.29 -3.15 -3.83
C PHE A 85 21.34 -2.19 -3.26
N SER A 86 21.84 -1.27 -4.08
CA SER A 86 22.72 -0.20 -3.60
C SER A 86 22.02 0.74 -2.64
N ALA A 87 20.75 1.06 -2.87
CA ALA A 87 19.96 1.90 -1.99
C ALA A 87 19.61 1.18 -0.67
N VAL A 88 19.35 -0.12 -0.71
CA VAL A 88 19.15 -0.94 0.51
C VAL A 88 20.41 -0.95 1.37
N ASN A 89 21.60 -1.15 0.77
CA ASN A 89 22.86 -1.04 1.48
C ASN A 89 23.11 0.37 2.04
N ALA A 90 22.79 1.40 1.25
CA ALA A 90 22.94 2.79 1.69
C ALA A 90 21.98 3.14 2.86
N MET A 91 20.77 2.58 2.89
CA MET A 91 19.87 2.68 4.06
C MET A 91 20.48 1.99 5.29
N ALA A 92 21.00 0.77 5.13
CA ALA A 92 21.63 0.04 6.22
C ALA A 92 22.82 0.81 6.81
N GLU A 93 23.66 1.40 5.96
CA GLU A 93 24.79 2.21 6.37
C GLU A 93 24.36 3.51 7.07
N LYS A 94 23.41 4.24 6.47
CA LYS A 94 22.98 5.54 6.97
C LYS A 94 22.26 5.48 8.30
N TYR A 95 21.38 4.51 8.48
CA TYR A 95 20.54 4.41 9.68
C TYR A 95 21.11 3.47 10.74
N ASP A 96 22.15 2.74 10.42
CA ASP A 96 22.81 1.74 11.28
C ASP A 96 21.84 0.79 11.99
N MET A 97 20.86 0.29 11.24
CA MET A 97 19.82 -0.62 11.74
C MET A 97 19.54 -1.75 10.75
N PRO A 98 18.89 -2.84 11.21
CA PRO A 98 18.44 -3.90 10.32
C PRO A 98 17.52 -3.38 9.22
N ILE A 99 17.73 -3.86 8.01
CA ILE A 99 16.82 -3.66 6.87
C ILE A 99 16.18 -5.01 6.57
N LEU A 100 14.90 -5.12 6.81
CA LEU A 100 14.12 -6.27 6.39
C LEU A 100 13.87 -6.18 4.90
N TYR A 101 14.28 -7.19 4.17
CA TYR A 101 14.10 -7.24 2.73
C TYR A 101 13.26 -8.45 2.34
N SER A 102 11.99 -8.21 2.04
CA SER A 102 11.10 -9.23 1.50
C SER A 102 11.55 -9.59 0.09
N CYS A 103 12.14 -10.76 -0.04
CA CYS A 103 12.80 -11.20 -1.26
C CYS A 103 12.02 -12.30 -1.97
N HIS A 104 11.29 -11.93 -3.03
CA HIS A 104 10.64 -12.92 -3.87
C HIS A 104 11.68 -13.87 -4.50
N PRO A 105 11.41 -15.18 -4.69
CA PRO A 105 12.36 -16.13 -5.25
C PRO A 105 13.05 -15.71 -6.56
N ARG A 106 12.34 -14.96 -7.41
CA ARG A 106 12.92 -14.39 -8.65
C ARG A 106 13.98 -13.33 -8.38
N SER A 107 13.78 -12.51 -7.35
CA SER A 107 14.72 -11.45 -6.97
C SER A 107 15.95 -12.03 -6.29
N ARG A 108 15.79 -13.08 -5.49
CA ARG A 108 16.90 -13.84 -4.90
C ARG A 108 17.82 -14.41 -5.98
N LYS A 109 17.27 -15.08 -6.99
CA LYS A 109 18.05 -15.60 -8.13
C LYS A 109 18.81 -14.50 -8.87
N ARG A 110 18.20 -13.33 -9.07
CA ARG A 110 18.85 -12.19 -9.70
C ARG A 110 19.97 -11.62 -8.84
N LEU A 111 19.77 -11.50 -7.54
CA LEU A 111 20.78 -11.06 -6.60
C LEU A 111 21.98 -11.99 -6.64
N GLU A 112 21.76 -13.30 -6.51
CA GLU A 112 22.80 -14.33 -6.58
C GLU A 112 23.55 -14.29 -7.91
N SER A 113 22.85 -14.14 -9.05
CA SER A 113 23.46 -14.06 -10.37
C SER A 113 24.22 -12.77 -10.64
N SER A 114 23.90 -11.68 -9.95
CA SER A 114 24.57 -10.39 -10.10
C SER A 114 25.89 -10.30 -9.37
N GLY A 115 26.17 -11.20 -8.42
CA GLY A 115 27.33 -11.14 -7.53
C GLY A 115 27.32 -9.92 -6.57
N PHE A 116 26.19 -9.22 -6.46
CA PHE A 116 26.06 -8.07 -5.55
C PHE A 116 26.01 -8.53 -4.09
N ALA A 117 26.85 -7.94 -3.26
CA ALA A 117 26.88 -8.22 -1.83
C ALA A 117 25.96 -7.26 -1.07
N LEU A 118 24.98 -7.79 -0.37
CA LEU A 118 24.18 -7.02 0.57
C LEU A 118 24.98 -6.74 1.85
N ASP A 119 24.68 -5.61 2.48
CA ASP A 119 25.21 -5.27 3.79
C ASP A 119 24.76 -6.33 4.82
N ARG A 120 25.62 -6.60 5.83
CA ARG A 120 25.35 -7.60 6.88
C ARG A 120 24.09 -7.32 7.71
N ARG A 121 23.61 -6.09 7.71
CA ARG A 121 22.39 -5.65 8.41
C ARG A 121 21.13 -5.92 7.58
N VAL A 122 21.26 -6.33 6.32
CA VAL A 122 20.12 -6.67 5.48
C VAL A 122 19.68 -8.10 5.74
N ILE A 123 18.49 -8.24 6.29
CA ILE A 123 17.86 -9.52 6.62
C ILE A 123 16.92 -9.88 5.47
N GLN A 124 17.33 -10.83 4.65
CA GLN A 124 16.48 -11.38 3.59
C GLN A 124 15.52 -12.39 4.17
N HIS A 125 14.26 -12.24 3.89
CA HIS A 125 13.24 -13.23 4.26
C HIS A 125 12.31 -13.54 3.08
N GLU A 126 11.68 -14.69 3.13
CA GLU A 126 10.60 -15.03 2.21
C GLU A 126 9.32 -14.29 2.58
N PRO A 127 8.37 -14.15 1.62
CA PRO A 127 7.08 -13.54 1.93
C PRO A 127 6.46 -14.16 3.18
N LEU A 128 6.07 -13.30 4.10
CA LEU A 128 5.46 -13.69 5.38
C LEU A 128 3.95 -13.83 5.26
N GLY A 129 3.34 -14.48 6.24
CA GLY A 129 1.88 -14.49 6.39
C GLY A 129 1.34 -13.09 6.72
N PHE A 130 0.05 -12.89 6.49
CA PHE A 130 -0.62 -11.59 6.59
C PHE A 130 -0.41 -10.91 7.96
N HIS A 131 -0.58 -11.63 9.06
CA HIS A 131 -0.44 -11.07 10.41
C HIS A 131 1.01 -10.66 10.72
N ASP A 132 1.97 -11.50 10.40
CA ASP A 132 3.39 -11.23 10.61
C ASP A 132 3.88 -10.04 9.78
N TYR A 133 3.50 -10.00 8.50
CA TYR A 133 3.83 -8.90 7.60
C TYR A 133 3.30 -7.56 8.11
N ASN A 134 2.01 -7.51 8.44
CA ASN A 134 1.40 -6.28 8.96
C ASN A 134 1.94 -5.89 10.34
N CYS A 135 2.26 -6.86 11.19
CA CYS A 135 2.92 -6.58 12.48
C CYS A 135 4.29 -5.93 12.29
N LEU A 136 5.08 -6.38 11.32
CA LEU A 136 6.37 -5.75 11.01
C LEU A 136 6.20 -4.36 10.46
N GLN A 137 5.30 -4.15 9.49
CA GLN A 137 5.04 -2.81 8.94
C GLN A 137 4.57 -1.82 10.01
N MET A 138 3.59 -2.22 10.81
CA MET A 138 3.01 -1.38 11.88
C MET A 138 4.05 -0.91 12.91
N ASN A 139 5.14 -1.66 13.09
CA ASN A 139 6.18 -1.38 14.08
C ASN A 139 7.53 -1.01 13.47
N ALA A 140 7.61 -0.74 12.18
CA ALA A 140 8.85 -0.36 11.50
C ALA A 140 9.26 1.09 11.81
N TYR A 141 10.54 1.39 11.74
CA TYR A 141 11.06 2.76 11.74
C TYR A 141 10.65 3.53 10.48
N ALA A 142 10.62 2.85 9.34
CA ALA A 142 10.04 3.31 8.09
C ALA A 142 9.65 2.10 7.24
N VAL A 143 8.62 2.25 6.42
CA VAL A 143 8.16 1.26 5.44
C VAL A 143 8.45 1.77 4.04
N VAL A 144 9.19 1.00 3.27
CA VAL A 144 9.65 1.36 1.92
C VAL A 144 9.15 0.32 0.93
N SER A 145 8.10 0.62 0.17
CA SER A 145 7.43 -0.39 -0.67
C SER A 145 7.00 0.16 -2.02
N ASP A 146 6.88 -0.72 -3.01
CA ASP A 146 6.23 -0.42 -4.30
C ASP A 146 4.82 -1.02 -4.38
N SER A 147 4.30 -1.55 -3.28
CA SER A 147 2.95 -2.08 -3.20
C SER A 147 1.89 -1.03 -3.51
N GLY A 148 0.86 -1.43 -4.26
CA GLY A 148 -0.32 -0.60 -4.50
C GLY A 148 -1.20 -0.41 -3.25
N THR A 149 -1.05 -1.26 -2.24
CA THR A 149 -1.81 -1.23 -0.98
C THR A 149 -1.16 -0.36 0.10
N LEU A 150 0.10 0.05 -0.08
CA LEU A 150 0.82 0.89 0.88
C LEU A 150 0.02 2.11 1.36
N PRO A 151 -0.67 2.89 0.50
CA PRO A 151 -1.47 4.03 0.94
C PRO A 151 -2.67 3.64 1.80
N GLU A 152 -3.25 2.46 1.56
CA GLU A 152 -4.39 1.93 2.30
C GLU A 152 -3.95 1.46 3.68
N GLU A 153 -2.85 0.71 3.76
CA GLU A 153 -2.21 0.26 5.00
C GLU A 153 -1.77 1.45 5.86
N SER A 154 -1.07 2.40 5.26
CA SER A 154 -0.64 3.62 5.94
C SER A 154 -1.83 4.43 6.49
N SER A 155 -2.91 4.62 5.71
CA SER A 155 -4.11 5.30 6.16
C SER A 155 -4.77 4.60 7.34
N PHE A 156 -4.88 3.26 7.27
CA PHE A 156 -5.49 2.48 8.34
C PHE A 156 -4.67 2.54 9.64
N PHE A 157 -3.39 2.19 9.59
CA PHE A 157 -2.55 2.16 10.79
C PHE A 157 -2.42 3.54 11.45
N THR A 158 -2.29 4.60 10.66
CA THR A 158 -2.32 5.98 11.20
C THR A 158 -3.67 6.27 11.87
N SER A 159 -4.80 5.83 11.31
CA SER A 159 -6.12 6.07 11.88
C SER A 159 -6.37 5.38 13.23
N VAL A 160 -5.69 4.27 13.48
CA VAL A 160 -5.77 3.53 14.75
C VAL A 160 -4.62 3.86 15.72
N GLY A 161 -3.87 4.93 15.43
CA GLY A 161 -2.85 5.47 16.34
C GLY A 161 -1.47 4.83 16.23
N HIS A 162 -1.20 4.10 15.16
CA HIS A 162 0.13 3.58 14.83
C HIS A 162 0.79 4.47 13.76
N PRO A 163 1.80 5.28 14.13
CA PRO A 163 2.58 6.05 13.17
C PRO A 163 3.16 5.15 12.08
N PHE A 164 3.02 5.59 10.81
CA PHE A 164 3.41 4.74 9.68
C PHE A 164 4.23 5.54 8.65
N PRO A 165 5.52 5.80 8.90
CA PRO A 165 6.38 6.52 7.97
C PRO A 165 6.53 5.75 6.65
N ALA A 166 5.69 6.07 5.66
CA ALA A 166 5.58 5.35 4.41
C ALA A 166 6.33 6.04 3.27
N VAL A 167 7.11 5.27 2.52
CA VAL A 167 7.81 5.70 1.31
C VAL A 167 7.49 4.77 0.15
N CYS A 168 6.91 5.34 -0.90
CA CYS A 168 6.57 4.59 -2.10
C CYS A 168 7.68 4.70 -3.16
N ILE A 169 8.23 3.54 -3.56
CA ILE A 169 9.31 3.46 -4.56
C ILE A 169 8.72 3.31 -5.96
N ARG A 170 8.07 4.33 -6.45
CA ARG A 170 7.49 4.39 -7.79
C ARG A 170 7.77 5.75 -8.43
N THR A 171 7.68 5.82 -9.75
CA THR A 171 7.73 7.07 -10.51
C THR A 171 6.37 7.75 -10.64
N SER A 172 5.30 7.02 -10.34
CA SER A 172 3.91 7.49 -10.33
C SER A 172 3.09 6.70 -9.33
N THR A 173 1.91 7.21 -8.98
CA THR A 173 0.97 6.50 -8.10
C THR A 173 -0.41 6.41 -8.74
N GLU A 174 -1.09 5.31 -8.49
CA GLU A 174 -2.50 5.11 -8.83
C GLU A 174 -3.44 5.67 -7.75
N ARG A 175 -2.87 6.26 -6.68
CA ARG A 175 -3.57 6.77 -5.50
C ARG A 175 -3.20 8.23 -5.23
N PRO A 176 -3.51 9.16 -6.17
CA PRO A 176 -3.14 10.58 -6.01
C PRO A 176 -3.82 11.20 -4.79
N GLU A 177 -5.01 10.75 -4.41
CA GLU A 177 -5.71 11.16 -3.18
C GLU A 177 -4.91 10.90 -1.90
N ALA A 178 -4.01 9.92 -1.91
CA ALA A 178 -3.15 9.64 -0.79
C ALA A 178 -1.97 10.64 -0.69
N LEU A 179 -1.47 11.12 -1.83
CA LEU A 179 -0.52 12.24 -1.85
C LEU A 179 -1.18 13.55 -1.39
N ASP A 180 -2.44 13.80 -1.77
CA ASP A 180 -3.20 14.96 -1.31
C ASP A 180 -3.35 15.01 0.23
N LYS A 181 -3.26 13.85 0.88
CA LYS A 181 -3.33 13.71 2.34
C LYS A 181 -1.98 13.61 3.03
N GLY A 182 -0.89 13.54 2.27
CA GLY A 182 0.46 13.43 2.80
C GLY A 182 0.74 12.10 3.54
N ILE A 183 -0.02 11.04 3.24
CA ILE A 183 0.06 9.78 3.99
C ILE A 183 1.27 8.93 3.61
N PHE A 184 1.96 9.26 2.54
CA PHE A 184 3.23 8.66 2.12
C PHE A 184 4.07 9.62 1.27
N VAL A 185 5.36 9.36 1.15
CA VAL A 185 6.28 10.07 0.26
C VAL A 185 6.55 9.27 -1.00
N LEU A 186 6.35 9.86 -2.18
CA LEU A 186 6.71 9.24 -3.47
C LEU A 186 8.18 9.51 -3.78
N ALA A 187 9.03 8.49 -3.68
CA ALA A 187 10.48 8.64 -3.75
C ALA A 187 11.09 8.50 -5.15
N GLY A 188 10.32 8.00 -6.14
CA GLY A 188 10.93 7.59 -7.40
C GLY A 188 11.73 6.29 -7.24
N ILE A 189 12.71 6.08 -8.13
CA ILE A 189 13.54 4.87 -8.20
C ILE A 189 15.04 5.15 -8.01
N ASP A 190 15.40 6.39 -7.74
CA ASP A 190 16.78 6.80 -7.51
C ASP A 190 17.17 6.69 -6.03
N GLY A 191 18.35 6.15 -5.76
CA GLY A 191 18.80 5.86 -4.40
C GLY A 191 18.96 7.12 -3.52
N LYS A 192 19.40 8.25 -4.10
CA LYS A 192 19.51 9.51 -3.36
C LYS A 192 18.15 10.06 -2.98
N SER A 193 17.24 10.07 -3.94
CA SER A 193 15.84 10.50 -3.71
C SER A 193 15.14 9.61 -2.69
N LEU A 194 15.43 8.30 -2.70
CA LEU A 194 14.89 7.36 -1.72
C LEU A 194 15.37 7.69 -0.30
N LEU A 195 16.67 7.88 -0.09
CA LEU A 195 17.21 8.24 1.23
C LEU A 195 16.61 9.55 1.74
N GLN A 196 16.47 10.55 0.88
CA GLN A 196 15.83 11.81 1.22
C GLN A 196 14.35 11.63 1.59
N ALA A 197 13.62 10.78 0.86
CA ALA A 197 12.22 10.49 1.14
C ALA A 197 12.02 9.78 2.49
N VAL A 198 12.92 8.85 2.84
CA VAL A 198 12.92 8.19 4.14
C VAL A 198 13.20 9.19 5.26
N ASP A 199 14.19 10.08 5.10
CA ASP A 199 14.45 11.15 6.07
C ASP A 199 13.21 12.01 6.30
N THR A 200 12.58 12.44 5.19
CA THR A 200 11.38 13.28 5.26
C THR A 200 10.24 12.59 5.99
N ALA A 201 9.93 11.35 5.61
CA ALA A 201 8.86 10.59 6.26
C ALA A 201 9.10 10.39 7.75
N VAL A 202 10.33 10.03 8.13
CA VAL A 202 10.70 9.81 9.54
C VAL A 202 10.72 11.11 10.33
N GLU A 203 11.20 12.22 9.77
CA GLU A 203 11.23 13.51 10.44
C GLU A 203 9.82 14.04 10.68
N MET A 204 8.93 13.94 9.68
CA MET A 204 7.52 14.30 9.83
C MET A 204 6.84 13.47 10.92
N ASN A 205 7.04 12.15 10.92
CA ASN A 205 6.53 11.28 11.97
C ASN A 205 6.99 11.71 13.38
N ARG A 206 8.26 12.07 13.54
CA ARG A 206 8.78 12.58 14.82
C ARG A 206 8.13 13.89 15.27
N ASN A 207 7.64 14.67 14.34
CA ASN A 207 6.93 15.93 14.59
C ASN A 207 5.41 15.75 14.69
N GLU A 208 4.93 14.49 14.77
CA GLU A 208 3.52 14.12 14.82
C GLU A 208 2.73 14.59 13.58
N ASP A 209 3.40 14.67 12.43
CA ASP A 209 2.82 15.04 11.14
C ASP A 209 2.91 13.88 10.13
N ASP A 210 2.16 12.81 10.42
CA ASP A 210 2.08 11.60 9.58
C ASP A 210 1.12 11.72 8.40
N GLY A 211 0.63 12.93 8.14
CA GLY A 211 -0.45 13.15 7.19
C GLY A 211 -1.83 12.78 7.76
N LEU A 212 -2.82 12.85 6.91
CA LEU A 212 -4.21 12.53 7.28
C LEU A 212 -4.67 11.25 6.58
N PRO A 213 -5.34 10.34 7.30
CA PRO A 213 -5.94 9.18 6.66
C PRO A 213 -6.82 9.57 5.47
N VAL A 214 -6.70 8.84 4.38
CA VAL A 214 -7.49 9.09 3.18
C VAL A 214 -8.96 8.77 3.46
N PRO A 215 -9.90 9.67 3.17
CA PRO A 215 -11.32 9.36 3.28
C PRO A 215 -11.69 8.11 2.49
N ASN A 216 -12.48 7.24 3.09
CA ASN A 216 -12.89 5.94 2.56
C ASN A 216 -11.79 4.85 2.50
N TYR A 217 -10.56 5.12 2.97
CA TYR A 217 -9.56 4.08 3.19
C TYR A 217 -9.57 3.54 4.63
N THR A 218 -10.42 4.10 5.47
CA THR A 218 -10.63 3.68 6.86
C THR A 218 -12.05 3.18 7.12
N ASP A 219 -12.83 2.95 6.07
CA ASP A 219 -14.20 2.43 6.17
C ASP A 219 -14.18 0.92 6.54
N GLU A 220 -14.87 0.55 7.61
CA GLU A 220 -14.90 -0.82 8.16
C GLU A 220 -16.18 -1.59 7.81
N ASN A 221 -16.98 -1.09 6.89
CA ASN A 221 -18.27 -1.69 6.50
C ASN A 221 -18.44 -1.83 4.97
N VAL A 222 -17.32 -2.00 4.28
CA VAL A 222 -17.28 -2.04 2.80
C VAL A 222 -18.04 -3.25 2.27
N SER A 223 -17.84 -4.42 2.86
CA SER A 223 -18.55 -5.66 2.49
C SER A 223 -20.07 -5.49 2.60
N ALA A 224 -20.54 -4.92 3.70
CA ALA A 224 -21.96 -4.66 3.92
C ALA A 224 -22.54 -3.64 2.91
N LYS A 225 -21.77 -2.58 2.58
CA LYS A 225 -22.16 -1.62 1.52
C LYS A 225 -22.32 -2.32 0.17
N VAL A 226 -21.36 -3.17 -0.20
CA VAL A 226 -21.35 -3.92 -1.47
C VAL A 226 -22.59 -4.83 -1.54
N VAL A 227 -22.88 -5.61 -0.51
CA VAL A 227 -24.07 -6.48 -0.46
C VAL A 227 -25.36 -5.67 -0.63
N LYS A 228 -25.49 -4.54 0.08
CA LYS A 228 -26.66 -3.68 -0.02
C LYS A 228 -26.82 -3.07 -1.42
N LEU A 229 -25.72 -2.66 -2.06
CA LEU A 229 -25.74 -2.15 -3.43
C LEU A 229 -26.18 -3.22 -4.43
N ILE A 230 -25.64 -4.44 -4.32
CA ILE A 230 -26.05 -5.56 -5.18
C ILE A 230 -27.55 -5.83 -5.02
N GLN A 231 -28.04 -5.95 -3.80
CA GLN A 231 -29.47 -6.19 -3.53
C GLN A 231 -30.36 -5.07 -4.06
N SER A 232 -29.95 -3.81 -3.90
CA SER A 232 -30.73 -2.65 -4.32
C SER A 232 -30.74 -2.48 -5.84
N TYR A 233 -29.59 -2.72 -6.50
CA TYR A 233 -29.39 -2.30 -7.88
C TYR A 233 -29.64 -3.40 -8.92
N THR A 234 -29.62 -4.66 -8.53
CA THR A 234 -29.87 -5.79 -9.44
C THR A 234 -31.20 -5.65 -10.18
N GLY A 235 -32.27 -5.29 -9.48
CA GLY A 235 -33.57 -5.06 -10.11
C GLY A 235 -33.59 -3.87 -11.06
N VAL A 236 -32.86 -2.81 -10.74
CA VAL A 236 -32.71 -1.63 -11.60
C VAL A 236 -31.99 -1.99 -12.89
N VAL A 237 -30.85 -2.68 -12.79
CA VAL A 237 -30.08 -3.15 -13.95
C VAL A 237 -30.90 -4.08 -14.82
N ASN A 238 -31.56 -5.07 -14.24
CA ASN A 238 -32.40 -6.01 -14.98
C ASN A 238 -33.49 -5.27 -15.78
N LYS A 239 -34.18 -4.30 -15.17
CA LYS A 239 -35.24 -3.54 -15.82
C LYS A 239 -34.72 -2.55 -16.85
N MET A 240 -33.71 -1.74 -16.50
CA MET A 240 -33.28 -0.59 -17.30
C MET A 240 -32.26 -0.95 -18.39
N VAL A 241 -31.40 -1.94 -18.13
CA VAL A 241 -30.34 -2.34 -19.04
C VAL A 241 -30.75 -3.59 -19.82
N TRP A 242 -31.11 -4.65 -19.10
CA TRP A 242 -31.39 -5.97 -19.71
C TRP A 242 -32.85 -6.15 -20.15
N ARG A 243 -33.75 -5.23 -19.77
CA ARG A 243 -35.17 -5.25 -20.13
C ARG A 243 -35.86 -6.58 -19.79
N LYS A 244 -35.48 -7.17 -18.65
CA LYS A 244 -36.05 -8.41 -18.10
C LYS A 244 -37.17 -8.13 -17.11
#